data_0b8d79e2460ac6ffb790ea7f674ed152
#
_entry.id   0b8d79e2460ac6ffb790ea7f674ed152
#
_cell.length_a   1.000
_cell.length_b   1.000
_cell.length_c   1.000
_cell.angle_alpha   90.00
_cell.angle_beta   90.00
_cell.angle_gamma   90.00
#
_symmetry.space_group_name_H-M   'P 1'
#
loop_
_entity.id
_entity.type
_entity.pdbx_description
1 polymer ?
#
loop_
_entity_poly.entity_id
_entity_poly.type
_entity_poly.pdbx_seq_one_letter_code
_entity_poly.pdbx_strand_id
1 'polypeptide(L)'
;MMYFLYVILFILECVYISDAKYPKEINERPIIGILSQEQSRYLHTKFPEENYTSYIAASYVNDVEKSGARVVPILIGKDRSYYRDLMLKINGVFFPGGATYFNQSDGYADAAQHIYEIAHEFNDAGDYFPIFGTCLGFQLIIILASGRGPNENRETCYSFENLPLIFAPDFRTSKMFKDINEDILQILATEDVTANLHQFCILDKNLENYYLTKDWRPTSYGYDANHIKFIASYEHNRYPFYGVQFHPEKGSFEWKRSKRYPHSMNSIKANRHFMDFFVTECRKSTHSFSNEREENENLIYNYPAVPTGILGSAHHQCYFFEPRGFVSRRFMPSAGA
;
A
#
# COMPACT_ATOMS: atom_id res chain seq x y z
N MET A 1 -49.89 -21.60 -33.36
CA MET A 1 -49.71 -20.80 -32.12
C MET A 1 -48.80 -21.47 -31.08
N MET A 2 -48.80 -22.80 -30.95
CA MET A 2 -47.90 -23.54 -30.01
C MET A 2 -46.41 -23.51 -30.43
N TYR A 3 -46.08 -23.59 -31.72
CA TYR A 3 -44.70 -23.56 -32.19
C TYR A 3 -43.98 -22.20 -31.97
N PHE A 4 -44.73 -21.12 -31.95
CA PHE A 4 -44.17 -19.77 -31.72
C PHE A 4 -43.80 -19.55 -30.24
N LEU A 5 -44.52 -20.17 -29.31
CA LEU A 5 -44.22 -20.13 -27.88
C LEU A 5 -42.92 -20.90 -27.52
N TYR A 6 -42.68 -22.04 -28.15
CA TYR A 6 -41.48 -22.84 -27.94
C TYR A 6 -40.19 -22.15 -28.42
N VAL A 7 -40.28 -21.43 -29.56
CA VAL A 7 -39.15 -20.68 -30.09
C VAL A 7 -38.78 -19.47 -29.21
N ILE A 8 -39.78 -18.79 -28.62
CA ILE A 8 -39.56 -17.66 -27.72
C ILE A 8 -39.01 -18.15 -26.37
N LEU A 9 -39.44 -19.29 -25.84
CA LEU A 9 -38.88 -19.89 -24.63
C LEU A 9 -37.42 -20.33 -24.84
N PHE A 10 -37.09 -20.92 -25.99
CA PHE A 10 -35.73 -21.33 -26.29
C PHE A 10 -34.80 -20.14 -26.51
N ILE A 11 -35.26 -19.01 -27.08
CA ILE A 11 -34.48 -17.78 -27.20
C ILE A 11 -34.30 -17.10 -25.83
N LEU A 12 -35.29 -17.15 -24.95
CA LEU A 12 -35.18 -16.64 -23.58
C LEU A 12 -34.21 -17.49 -22.72
N GLU A 13 -34.18 -18.80 -22.86
CA GLU A 13 -33.19 -19.65 -22.19
C GLU A 13 -31.77 -19.45 -22.76
N CYS A 14 -31.61 -19.21 -24.06
CA CYS A 14 -30.30 -18.89 -24.65
C CYS A 14 -29.80 -17.50 -24.26
N VAL A 15 -30.67 -16.55 -23.94
CA VAL A 15 -30.26 -15.22 -23.45
C VAL A 15 -29.91 -15.24 -21.95
N TYR A 16 -30.47 -16.19 -21.17
CA TYR A 16 -30.11 -16.35 -19.73
C TYR A 16 -28.84 -17.18 -19.48
N ILE A 17 -28.30 -17.89 -20.49
CA ILE A 17 -27.05 -18.67 -20.38
C ILE A 17 -25.79 -17.83 -20.70
N SER A 18 -25.95 -16.56 -21.10
CA SER A 18 -24.79 -15.71 -21.45
C SER A 18 -24.12 -14.99 -20.26
N ASP A 19 -24.61 -15.18 -19.03
CA ASP A 19 -23.97 -14.67 -17.80
C ASP A 19 -23.30 -15.77 -16.96
N ALA A 20 -22.88 -16.87 -17.57
CA ALA A 20 -21.80 -17.66 -16.98
C ALA A 20 -20.55 -16.79 -17.00
N LYS A 21 -20.36 -15.98 -15.92
CA LYS A 21 -19.11 -15.28 -15.64
C LYS A 21 -18.00 -16.31 -15.70
N TYR A 22 -17.26 -16.35 -16.81
CA TYR A 22 -15.95 -16.97 -16.78
C TYR A 22 -15.25 -16.42 -15.56
N PRO A 23 -14.62 -17.23 -14.72
CA PRO A 23 -13.86 -16.72 -13.59
C PRO A 23 -12.91 -15.66 -14.17
N LYS A 24 -13.01 -14.43 -13.66
CA LYS A 24 -12.15 -13.32 -14.11
C LYS A 24 -10.72 -13.82 -13.98
N GLU A 25 -9.98 -13.86 -15.07
CA GLU A 25 -8.63 -14.41 -15.10
C GLU A 25 -7.80 -13.68 -14.06
N ILE A 26 -7.25 -14.43 -13.09
CA ILE A 26 -6.46 -13.84 -12.00
C ILE A 26 -5.07 -13.55 -12.56
N ASN A 27 -4.60 -12.32 -12.39
CA ASN A 27 -3.24 -11.94 -12.76
C ASN A 27 -2.23 -12.65 -11.85
N GLU A 28 -1.52 -13.64 -12.40
CA GLU A 28 -0.49 -14.40 -11.67
C GLU A 28 0.84 -13.65 -11.55
N ARG A 29 1.03 -12.54 -12.26
CA ARG A 29 2.26 -11.75 -12.32
C ARG A 29 2.05 -10.29 -11.90
N PRO A 30 1.44 -10.00 -10.75
CA PRO A 30 1.09 -8.63 -10.39
C PRO A 30 2.34 -7.76 -10.18
N ILE A 31 2.19 -6.48 -10.54
CA ILE A 31 3.20 -5.44 -10.32
C ILE A 31 2.55 -4.35 -9.47
N ILE A 32 3.20 -4.00 -8.37
CA ILE A 32 2.73 -2.98 -7.43
C ILE A 32 3.66 -1.77 -7.49
N GLY A 33 3.07 -0.59 -7.65
CA GLY A 33 3.79 0.65 -7.54
C GLY A 33 3.98 1.04 -6.07
N ILE A 34 5.20 1.34 -5.65
CA ILE A 34 5.47 1.93 -4.34
C ILE A 34 5.83 3.40 -4.51
N LEU A 35 5.06 4.29 -3.87
CA LEU A 35 5.30 5.72 -3.95
C LEU A 35 6.56 6.09 -3.16
N SER A 36 7.53 6.74 -3.82
CA SER A 36 8.72 7.27 -3.15
C SER A 36 8.37 8.46 -2.26
N GLN A 37 9.25 8.77 -1.32
CA GLN A 37 9.13 9.92 -0.41
C GLN A 37 10.34 10.82 -0.53
N GLU A 38 10.19 12.08 -0.13
CA GLU A 38 11.30 13.02 -0.01
C GLU A 38 12.35 12.49 0.96
N GLN A 39 13.60 12.72 0.68
CA GLN A 39 14.67 12.35 1.61
C GLN A 39 14.46 13.02 2.96
N SER A 40 14.52 12.23 4.03
CA SER A 40 14.60 12.79 5.37
C SER A 40 15.88 13.65 5.48
N ARG A 41 15.84 14.70 6.32
CA ARG A 41 17.01 15.53 6.61
C ARG A 41 18.23 14.69 6.97
N TYR A 42 18.03 13.59 7.66
CA TYR A 42 19.10 12.66 8.04
C TYR A 42 19.75 12.01 6.81
N LEU A 43 18.96 11.45 5.90
CA LEU A 43 19.47 10.83 4.66
C LEU A 43 20.18 11.84 3.78
N HIS A 44 19.63 13.03 3.64
CA HIS A 44 20.27 14.12 2.89
C HIS A 44 21.66 14.48 3.45
N THR A 45 21.84 14.53 4.78
CA THR A 45 23.15 14.79 5.38
C THR A 45 24.16 13.66 5.19
N LYS A 46 23.72 12.45 4.94
CA LYS A 46 24.60 11.28 4.71
C LYS A 46 25.00 11.08 3.25
N PHE A 47 24.24 11.67 2.33
CA PHE A 47 24.48 11.61 0.89
C PHE A 47 24.46 13.03 0.27
N PRO A 48 25.31 13.96 0.74
CA PRO A 48 25.23 15.38 0.36
C PRO A 48 25.66 15.64 -1.08
N GLU A 49 26.48 14.76 -1.67
CA GLU A 49 27.02 14.89 -3.03
C GLU A 49 26.13 14.23 -4.09
N GLU A 50 25.10 13.49 -3.66
CA GLU A 50 24.20 12.78 -4.54
C GLU A 50 22.94 13.62 -4.82
N ASN A 51 22.53 13.67 -6.08
CA ASN A 51 21.34 14.41 -6.52
C ASN A 51 20.02 13.62 -6.27
N TYR A 52 19.98 12.85 -5.19
CA TYR A 52 18.76 12.11 -4.86
C TYR A 52 17.68 13.06 -4.38
N THR A 53 16.48 12.93 -4.95
CA THR A 53 15.30 13.70 -4.54
C THR A 53 14.33 12.90 -3.70
N SER A 54 14.32 11.59 -3.89
CA SER A 54 13.38 10.71 -3.18
C SER A 54 13.97 9.34 -2.89
N TYR A 55 13.32 8.59 -2.02
CA TYR A 55 13.72 7.24 -1.65
C TYR A 55 12.52 6.33 -1.36
N ILE A 56 12.78 5.02 -1.39
CA ILE A 56 11.90 3.96 -0.85
C ILE A 56 12.72 3.11 0.10
N ALA A 57 12.24 2.86 1.32
CA ALA A 57 12.88 1.90 2.21
C ALA A 57 12.72 0.49 1.66
N ALA A 58 13.81 -0.29 1.62
CA ALA A 58 13.82 -1.61 1.02
C ALA A 58 12.90 -2.61 1.74
N SER A 59 12.61 -2.39 3.01
CA SER A 59 11.67 -3.22 3.78
C SER A 59 10.28 -3.28 3.16
N TYR A 60 9.79 -2.19 2.56
CA TYR A 60 8.50 -2.17 1.86
C TYR A 60 8.55 -2.94 0.54
N VAL A 61 9.65 -2.82 -0.22
CA VAL A 61 9.86 -3.59 -1.45
C VAL A 61 9.88 -5.08 -1.13
N ASN A 62 10.68 -5.47 -0.14
CA ASN A 62 10.80 -6.86 0.30
C ASN A 62 9.47 -7.43 0.81
N ASP A 63 8.64 -6.59 1.46
CA ASP A 63 7.32 -7.00 1.96
C ASP A 63 6.36 -7.34 0.81
N VAL A 64 6.35 -6.53 -0.24
CA VAL A 64 5.58 -6.79 -1.47
C VAL A 64 6.09 -8.03 -2.19
N GLU A 65 7.41 -8.14 -2.37
CA GLU A 65 8.02 -9.25 -3.12
C GLU A 65 7.85 -10.61 -2.43
N LYS A 66 7.98 -10.66 -1.09
CA LYS A 66 7.73 -11.92 -0.33
C LYS A 66 6.30 -12.42 -0.48
N SER A 67 5.36 -11.55 -0.81
CA SER A 67 3.94 -11.87 -1.02
C SER A 67 3.60 -12.22 -2.48
N GLY A 68 4.61 -12.26 -3.36
CA GLY A 68 4.49 -12.77 -4.73
C GLY A 68 4.06 -11.72 -5.75
N ALA A 69 4.48 -10.47 -5.58
CA ALA A 69 4.39 -9.41 -6.57
C ALA A 69 5.78 -8.87 -6.93
N ARG A 70 5.86 -8.07 -8.00
CA ARG A 70 7.05 -7.30 -8.36
C ARG A 70 6.80 -5.83 -8.10
N VAL A 71 7.86 -5.03 -8.00
CA VAL A 71 7.77 -3.63 -7.61
C VAL A 71 8.25 -2.70 -8.71
N VAL A 72 7.48 -1.63 -8.93
CA VAL A 72 7.87 -0.45 -9.72
C VAL A 72 7.91 0.76 -8.79
N PRO A 73 8.99 1.55 -8.76
CA PRO A 73 9.02 2.79 -7.99
C PRO A 73 8.17 3.85 -8.66
N ILE A 74 7.29 4.49 -7.92
CA ILE A 74 6.54 5.68 -8.36
C ILE A 74 7.28 6.90 -7.82
N LEU A 75 7.76 7.77 -8.72
CA LEU A 75 8.55 8.93 -8.34
C LEU A 75 7.66 10.12 -7.99
N ILE A 76 8.00 10.85 -6.92
CA ILE A 76 7.38 12.14 -6.61
C ILE A 76 7.83 13.22 -7.60
N GLY A 77 7.17 14.39 -7.57
CA GLY A 77 7.55 15.54 -8.39
C GLY A 77 7.28 15.36 -9.88
N LYS A 78 6.25 14.60 -10.21
CA LYS A 78 5.80 14.35 -11.59
C LYS A 78 4.40 14.95 -11.80
N ASP A 79 4.07 15.18 -13.06
CA ASP A 79 2.72 15.61 -13.43
C ASP A 79 1.70 14.46 -13.37
N ARG A 80 0.43 14.80 -13.40
CA ARG A 80 -0.68 13.83 -13.36
C ARG A 80 -0.61 12.80 -14.48
N SER A 81 -0.10 13.18 -15.66
CA SER A 81 -0.03 12.27 -16.82
C SER A 81 0.94 11.12 -16.56
N TYR A 82 2.08 11.39 -15.92
CA TYR A 82 3.04 10.35 -15.50
C TYR A 82 2.37 9.32 -14.58
N TYR A 83 1.64 9.78 -13.56
CA TYR A 83 0.97 8.86 -12.64
C TYR A 83 -0.08 8.03 -13.36
N ARG A 84 -0.91 8.66 -14.21
CA ARG A 84 -1.94 7.95 -14.96
C ARG A 84 -1.34 6.90 -15.91
N ASP A 85 -0.33 7.26 -16.68
CA ASP A 85 0.32 6.38 -17.63
C ASP A 85 0.98 5.17 -16.95
N LEU A 86 1.57 5.39 -15.76
CA LEU A 86 2.15 4.31 -14.98
C LEU A 86 1.07 3.43 -14.35
N MET A 87 0.01 4.02 -13.80
CA MET A 87 -1.09 3.28 -13.16
C MET A 87 -1.86 2.39 -14.15
N LEU A 88 -1.90 2.73 -15.44
CA LEU A 88 -2.44 1.86 -16.51
C LEU A 88 -1.59 0.59 -16.76
N LYS A 89 -0.40 0.48 -16.18
CA LYS A 89 0.56 -0.60 -16.40
C LYS A 89 0.83 -1.45 -15.16
N ILE A 90 0.38 -1.01 -13.99
CA ILE A 90 0.58 -1.69 -12.70
C ILE A 90 -0.76 -2.06 -12.08
N ASN A 91 -0.75 -2.93 -11.08
CA ASN A 91 -1.95 -3.59 -10.57
C ASN A 91 -2.46 -3.04 -9.23
N GLY A 92 -1.79 -2.05 -8.68
CA GLY A 92 -2.16 -1.36 -7.46
C GLY A 92 -1.02 -0.49 -6.95
N VAL A 93 -1.30 0.35 -5.95
CA VAL A 93 -0.32 1.27 -5.38
C VAL A 93 -0.23 1.10 -3.87
N PHE A 94 1.01 1.11 -3.39
CA PHE A 94 1.33 1.09 -1.98
C PHE A 94 1.89 2.45 -1.53
N PHE A 95 1.26 3.06 -0.52
CA PHE A 95 1.73 4.25 0.15
C PHE A 95 2.51 3.86 1.41
N PRO A 96 3.85 3.93 1.41
CA PRO A 96 4.67 3.50 2.53
C PRO A 96 4.58 4.45 3.72
N GLY A 97 4.97 3.96 4.89
CA GLY A 97 5.23 4.77 6.06
C GLY A 97 6.50 5.60 5.93
N GLY A 98 6.63 6.64 6.74
CA GLY A 98 7.77 7.55 6.70
C GLY A 98 7.64 8.71 7.68
N ALA A 99 8.48 9.73 7.47
CA ALA A 99 8.54 10.92 8.32
C ALA A 99 8.59 12.22 7.50
N THR A 100 8.02 12.21 6.29
CA THR A 100 7.92 13.42 5.47
C THR A 100 6.73 14.30 5.91
N TYR A 101 6.74 15.55 5.49
CA TYR A 101 5.66 16.51 5.71
C TYR A 101 4.72 16.51 4.50
N PHE A 102 3.41 16.71 4.73
CA PHE A 102 2.43 16.71 3.65
C PHE A 102 2.24 18.07 2.94
N ASN A 103 2.97 19.08 3.34
CA ASN A 103 2.89 20.44 2.80
C ASN A 103 4.05 20.80 1.86
N GLN A 104 4.82 19.83 1.39
CA GLN A 104 5.88 20.04 0.41
C GLN A 104 5.27 20.00 -0.99
N SER A 105 5.44 21.06 -1.77
CA SER A 105 5.03 21.10 -3.18
C SER A 105 5.78 20.02 -3.98
N ASP A 106 5.06 19.37 -4.88
CA ASP A 106 5.56 18.28 -5.71
C ASP A 106 6.08 17.08 -4.90
N GLY A 107 5.65 16.98 -3.63
CA GLY A 107 6.09 15.97 -2.69
C GLY A 107 5.22 14.72 -2.66
N TYR A 108 5.41 13.97 -1.57
CA TYR A 108 4.70 12.71 -1.32
C TYR A 108 3.18 12.87 -1.31
N ALA A 109 2.67 13.93 -0.66
CA ALA A 109 1.23 14.16 -0.55
C ALA A 109 0.62 14.59 -1.90
N ASP A 110 1.28 15.46 -2.66
CA ASP A 110 0.79 15.90 -3.98
C ASP A 110 0.77 14.74 -4.97
N ALA A 111 1.81 13.93 -5.00
CA ALA A 111 1.86 12.71 -5.81
C ALA A 111 0.75 11.73 -5.41
N ALA A 112 0.54 11.52 -4.11
CA ALA A 112 -0.52 10.66 -3.60
C ALA A 112 -1.92 11.20 -3.93
N GLN A 113 -2.13 12.52 -3.96
CA GLN A 113 -3.39 13.14 -4.38
C GLN A 113 -3.73 12.75 -5.82
N HIS A 114 -2.79 12.89 -6.75
CA HIS A 114 -2.99 12.48 -8.14
C HIS A 114 -3.31 10.99 -8.25
N ILE A 115 -2.55 10.15 -7.57
CA ILE A 115 -2.76 8.68 -7.58
C ILE A 115 -4.14 8.33 -7.01
N TYR A 116 -4.52 8.92 -5.89
CA TYR A 116 -5.80 8.68 -5.24
C TYR A 116 -6.99 9.03 -6.14
N GLU A 117 -6.95 10.21 -6.78
CA GLU A 117 -7.98 10.65 -7.73
C GLU A 117 -8.06 9.73 -8.95
N ILE A 118 -6.93 9.34 -9.55
CA ILE A 118 -6.89 8.43 -10.70
C ILE A 118 -7.43 7.05 -10.31
N ALA A 119 -7.11 6.55 -9.12
CA ALA A 119 -7.64 5.28 -8.64
C ALA A 119 -9.16 5.33 -8.44
N HIS A 120 -9.72 6.48 -8.00
CA HIS A 120 -11.17 6.68 -7.96
C HIS A 120 -11.77 6.61 -9.37
N GLU A 121 -11.20 7.34 -10.35
CA GLU A 121 -11.66 7.30 -11.74
C GLU A 121 -11.68 5.88 -12.31
N PHE A 122 -10.62 5.09 -12.07
CA PHE A 122 -10.55 3.70 -12.53
C PHE A 122 -11.65 2.85 -11.89
N ASN A 123 -11.76 2.89 -10.57
CA ASN A 123 -12.76 2.09 -9.86
C ASN A 123 -14.21 2.50 -10.17
N ASP A 124 -14.48 3.78 -10.41
CA ASP A 124 -15.79 4.27 -10.84
C ASP A 124 -16.14 3.79 -12.26
N ALA A 125 -15.13 3.65 -13.11
CA ALA A 125 -15.28 3.05 -14.44
C ALA A 125 -15.38 1.51 -14.43
N GLY A 126 -15.31 0.87 -13.24
CA GLY A 126 -15.32 -0.59 -13.10
C GLY A 126 -13.95 -1.25 -13.34
N ASP A 127 -12.91 -0.45 -13.51
CA ASP A 127 -11.52 -0.89 -13.63
C ASP A 127 -10.90 -1.02 -12.23
N TYR A 128 -10.75 -2.27 -11.75
CA TYR A 128 -10.38 -2.56 -10.37
C TYR A 128 -8.94 -2.17 -10.06
N PHE A 129 -8.76 -1.18 -9.21
CA PHE A 129 -7.43 -0.66 -8.85
C PHE A 129 -7.28 -0.42 -7.36
N PRO A 130 -6.56 -1.27 -6.62
CA PRO A 130 -6.42 -1.17 -5.17
C PRO A 130 -5.30 -0.21 -4.72
N ILE A 131 -5.51 0.40 -3.54
CA ILE A 131 -4.52 1.18 -2.80
C ILE A 131 -4.37 0.60 -1.40
N PHE A 132 -3.13 0.52 -0.90
CA PHE A 132 -2.82 0.17 0.48
C PHE A 132 -1.90 1.21 1.11
N GLY A 133 -2.17 1.61 2.35
CA GLY A 133 -1.35 2.54 3.11
C GLY A 133 -0.82 1.96 4.41
N THR A 134 0.46 2.20 4.71
CA THR A 134 1.08 1.86 6.00
C THR A 134 1.49 3.12 6.74
N CYS A 135 1.15 3.25 8.02
CA CYS A 135 1.55 4.32 8.94
C CYS A 135 1.29 5.72 8.34
N LEU A 136 2.30 6.41 7.82
CA LEU A 136 2.13 7.71 7.17
C LEU A 136 1.21 7.62 5.95
N GLY A 137 1.36 6.57 5.13
CA GLY A 137 0.50 6.32 3.97
C GLY A 137 -0.95 6.00 4.37
N PHE A 138 -1.15 5.27 5.47
CA PHE A 138 -2.46 5.06 6.07
C PHE A 138 -3.11 6.40 6.46
N GLN A 139 -2.40 7.28 7.16
CA GLN A 139 -2.92 8.59 7.54
C GLN A 139 -3.22 9.44 6.30
N LEU A 140 -2.33 9.42 5.30
CA LEU A 140 -2.47 10.21 4.07
C LEU A 140 -3.75 9.86 3.30
N ILE A 141 -4.12 8.59 3.18
CA ILE A 141 -5.35 8.18 2.49
C ILE A 141 -6.58 8.86 3.11
N ILE A 142 -6.70 8.90 4.45
CA ILE A 142 -7.83 9.57 5.13
C ILE A 142 -7.78 11.09 4.96
N ILE A 143 -6.58 11.68 4.97
CA ILE A 143 -6.39 13.12 4.70
C ILE A 143 -6.88 13.46 3.30
N LEU A 144 -6.49 12.67 2.29
CA LEU A 144 -6.94 12.86 0.91
C LEU A 144 -8.46 12.70 0.79
N ALA A 145 -9.02 11.68 1.43
CA ALA A 145 -10.46 11.44 1.46
C ALA A 145 -11.25 12.61 2.05
N SER A 146 -10.69 13.34 3.01
CA SER A 146 -11.36 14.48 3.65
C SER A 146 -11.44 15.73 2.78
N GLY A 147 -10.55 15.88 1.79
CA GLY A 147 -10.44 17.05 0.93
C GLY A 147 -10.07 18.36 1.66
N ARG A 148 -9.60 18.30 2.92
CA ARG A 148 -9.37 19.50 3.76
C ARG A 148 -7.90 19.87 3.98
N GLY A 149 -6.99 19.13 3.31
CA GLY A 149 -5.55 19.40 3.43
C GLY A 149 -4.88 18.71 4.62
N PRO A 150 -3.54 18.78 4.66
CA PRO A 150 -2.70 17.82 5.39
C PRO A 150 -2.67 17.96 6.91
N ASN A 151 -3.11 19.10 7.47
CA ASN A 151 -2.90 19.40 8.89
C ASN A 151 -4.14 19.17 9.78
N GLU A 152 -5.30 18.88 9.21
CA GLU A 152 -6.55 18.90 9.95
C GLU A 152 -7.09 17.54 10.39
N ASN A 153 -6.52 16.43 9.90
CA ASN A 153 -7.14 15.11 10.01
C ASN A 153 -6.37 14.12 10.86
N ARG A 154 -5.37 14.58 11.59
CA ARG A 154 -4.57 13.73 12.47
C ARG A 154 -4.61 14.24 13.88
N GLU A 155 -4.67 13.32 14.82
CA GLU A 155 -4.52 13.62 16.22
C GLU A 155 -3.11 13.29 16.70
N THR A 156 -2.61 14.06 17.67
CA THR A 156 -1.36 13.67 18.34
C THR A 156 -1.62 12.44 19.18
N CYS A 157 -0.91 11.36 18.86
CA CYS A 157 -0.88 10.16 19.69
C CYS A 157 0.50 9.48 19.55
N TYR A 158 1.03 9.05 20.69
CA TYR A 158 2.41 8.53 20.77
C TYR A 158 2.39 7.03 20.99
N SER A 159 2.75 6.27 19.97
CA SER A 159 2.97 4.84 20.09
C SER A 159 4.32 4.45 19.50
N PHE A 160 5.19 3.88 20.34
CA PHE A 160 6.51 3.37 19.98
C PHE A 160 6.72 1.96 20.54
N GLU A 161 5.65 1.18 20.53
CA GLU A 161 5.57 -0.14 21.15
C GLU A 161 4.99 -1.15 20.16
N ASN A 162 5.19 -2.42 20.45
CA ASN A 162 4.47 -3.49 19.78
C ASN A 162 3.16 -3.71 20.53
N LEU A 163 2.07 -3.83 19.78
CA LEU A 163 0.73 -3.95 20.34
C LEU A 163 -0.03 -5.12 19.72
N PRO A 164 -0.97 -5.74 20.45
CA PRO A 164 -2.00 -6.56 19.85
C PRO A 164 -3.05 -5.68 19.15
N LEU A 165 -3.88 -6.28 18.32
CA LEU A 165 -5.03 -5.59 17.71
C LEU A 165 -6.31 -5.83 18.50
N ILE A 166 -7.08 -4.77 18.67
CA ILE A 166 -8.45 -4.82 19.20
C ILE A 166 -9.39 -4.77 17.99
N PHE A 167 -9.96 -5.90 17.63
CA PHE A 167 -10.83 -5.97 16.45
C PHE A 167 -12.17 -5.26 16.67
N ALA A 168 -12.66 -4.58 15.62
CA ALA A 168 -14.01 -4.03 15.59
C ALA A 168 -15.04 -5.18 15.66
N PRO A 169 -16.27 -4.97 16.19
CA PRO A 169 -17.25 -6.06 16.34
C PRO A 169 -17.61 -6.76 15.03
N ASP A 170 -17.58 -6.04 13.92
CA ASP A 170 -17.96 -6.52 12.59
C ASP A 170 -16.76 -6.82 11.66
N PHE A 171 -15.53 -6.85 12.19
CA PHE A 171 -14.30 -7.01 11.41
C PHE A 171 -14.33 -8.22 10.45
N ARG A 172 -15.02 -9.31 10.81
CA ARG A 172 -15.14 -10.51 9.97
C ARG A 172 -15.97 -10.31 8.70
N THR A 173 -16.67 -9.19 8.57
CA THR A 173 -17.35 -8.80 7.33
C THR A 173 -16.48 -7.97 6.41
N SER A 174 -15.27 -7.59 6.87
CA SER A 174 -14.31 -6.82 6.08
C SER A 174 -13.63 -7.69 5.02
N LYS A 175 -13.21 -7.07 3.92
CA LYS A 175 -12.43 -7.78 2.89
C LYS A 175 -11.09 -8.27 3.46
N MET A 176 -10.46 -7.44 4.30
CA MET A 176 -9.15 -7.72 4.88
C MET A 176 -9.16 -8.92 5.84
N PHE A 177 -10.24 -9.15 6.58
CA PHE A 177 -10.26 -10.16 7.65
C PHE A 177 -11.29 -11.27 7.50
N LYS A 178 -12.19 -11.24 6.50
CA LYS A 178 -13.25 -12.25 6.36
C LYS A 178 -12.73 -13.69 6.20
N ASP A 179 -11.59 -13.84 5.55
CA ASP A 179 -10.97 -15.13 5.26
C ASP A 179 -9.67 -15.36 6.07
N ILE A 180 -9.46 -14.59 7.15
CA ILE A 180 -8.26 -14.71 7.98
C ILE A 180 -8.21 -16.08 8.69
N ASN A 181 -7.02 -16.68 8.72
CA ASN A 181 -6.76 -17.90 9.48
C ASN A 181 -6.92 -17.64 10.99
N GLU A 182 -7.60 -18.51 11.73
CA GLU A 182 -7.87 -18.34 13.15
C GLU A 182 -6.59 -18.26 14.01
N ASP A 183 -5.52 -18.99 13.66
CA ASP A 183 -4.24 -18.89 14.38
C ASP A 183 -3.64 -17.49 14.22
N ILE A 184 -3.70 -16.93 12.99
CA ILE A 184 -3.21 -15.57 12.71
C ILE A 184 -4.04 -14.55 13.48
N LEU A 185 -5.35 -14.71 13.45
CA LEU A 185 -6.27 -13.85 14.20
C LEU A 185 -5.96 -13.86 15.70
N GLN A 186 -5.79 -15.05 16.28
CA GLN A 186 -5.45 -15.16 17.69
C GLN A 186 -4.12 -14.49 18.04
N ILE A 187 -3.08 -14.71 17.23
CA ILE A 187 -1.79 -14.04 17.42
C ILE A 187 -1.96 -12.51 17.40
N LEU A 188 -2.64 -11.98 16.38
CA LEU A 188 -2.90 -10.54 16.27
C LEU A 188 -3.69 -9.97 17.44
N ALA A 189 -4.63 -10.74 18.01
CA ALA A 189 -5.49 -10.30 19.11
C ALA A 189 -4.81 -10.37 20.49
N THR A 190 -3.79 -11.22 20.66
CA THR A 190 -3.30 -11.56 22.01
C THR A 190 -1.81 -11.32 22.21
N GLU A 191 -1.02 -11.15 21.15
CA GLU A 191 0.43 -10.96 21.23
C GLU A 191 0.84 -9.56 20.75
N ASP A 192 1.93 -9.04 21.33
CA ASP A 192 2.51 -7.74 20.97
C ASP A 192 3.31 -7.85 19.66
N VAL A 193 2.61 -8.04 18.54
CA VAL A 193 3.22 -8.36 17.25
C VAL A 193 3.15 -7.21 16.22
N THR A 194 2.33 -6.18 16.44
CA THR A 194 2.23 -5.05 15.51
C THR A 194 3.13 -3.89 15.95
N ALA A 195 4.17 -3.60 15.15
CA ALA A 195 5.15 -2.54 15.47
C ALA A 195 4.54 -1.15 15.21
N ASN A 196 4.30 -0.38 16.27
CA ASN A 196 3.82 1.00 16.19
C ASN A 196 4.98 1.99 16.36
N LEU A 197 5.09 2.97 15.45
CA LEU A 197 6.17 3.96 15.40
C LEU A 197 5.61 5.30 14.90
N HIS A 198 4.67 5.88 15.64
CA HIS A 198 3.98 7.08 15.18
C HIS A 198 3.73 8.11 16.30
N GLN A 199 3.66 9.39 15.90
CA GLN A 199 3.34 10.54 16.73
C GLN A 199 1.94 11.10 16.41
N PHE A 200 1.36 10.63 15.31
CA PHE A 200 0.03 11.00 14.87
C PHE A 200 -0.76 9.76 14.52
N CYS A 201 -2.07 9.86 14.65
CA CYS A 201 -3.00 8.79 14.30
C CYS A 201 -4.35 9.33 13.82
N ILE A 202 -5.19 8.45 13.34
CA ILE A 202 -6.58 8.69 12.99
C ILE A 202 -7.46 8.08 14.08
N LEU A 203 -8.42 8.86 14.57
CA LEU A 203 -9.42 8.44 15.54
C LEU A 203 -10.80 8.36 14.90
N ASP A 204 -11.75 7.69 15.56
CA ASP A 204 -13.16 7.65 15.10
C ASP A 204 -13.72 9.05 14.88
N LYS A 205 -13.44 10.01 15.80
CA LYS A 205 -13.87 11.41 15.67
C LYS A 205 -13.35 12.12 14.41
N ASN A 206 -12.19 11.70 13.85
CA ASN A 206 -11.70 12.26 12.59
C ASN A 206 -12.61 11.82 11.42
N LEU A 207 -13.04 10.56 11.39
CA LEU A 207 -13.98 10.09 10.39
C LEU A 207 -15.35 10.76 10.54
N GLU A 208 -15.83 10.96 11.77
CA GLU A 208 -17.09 11.64 12.07
C GLU A 208 -17.06 13.11 11.64
N ASN A 209 -16.05 13.87 12.04
CA ASN A 209 -15.90 15.30 11.75
C ASN A 209 -15.82 15.59 10.25
N TYR A 210 -15.36 14.65 9.45
CA TYR A 210 -15.22 14.81 8.00
C TYR A 210 -16.28 14.06 7.20
N TYR A 211 -17.30 13.52 7.85
CA TYR A 211 -18.39 12.76 7.23
C TYR A 211 -17.93 11.52 6.45
N LEU A 212 -16.83 10.92 6.87
CA LEU A 212 -16.20 9.76 6.22
C LEU A 212 -16.72 8.42 6.74
N THR A 213 -17.51 8.38 7.80
CA THR A 213 -18.02 7.15 8.44
C THR A 213 -18.88 6.27 7.55
N LYS A 214 -19.47 6.83 6.48
CA LYS A 214 -20.23 6.06 5.48
C LYS A 214 -19.34 5.31 4.52
N ASP A 215 -18.15 5.85 4.25
CA ASP A 215 -17.25 5.37 3.23
C ASP A 215 -16.08 4.57 3.81
N TRP A 216 -15.63 4.90 5.01
CA TRP A 216 -14.49 4.28 5.67
C TRP A 216 -14.91 3.54 6.94
N ARG A 217 -14.47 2.31 7.05
CA ARG A 217 -14.78 1.42 8.17
C ARG A 217 -13.51 1.01 8.91
N PRO A 218 -13.36 1.40 10.19
CA PRO A 218 -12.34 0.84 11.05
C PRO A 218 -12.55 -0.67 11.21
N THR A 219 -11.48 -1.45 11.09
CA THR A 219 -11.51 -2.91 11.24
C THR A 219 -10.77 -3.38 12.50
N SER A 220 -9.81 -2.57 12.98
CA SER A 220 -9.17 -2.78 14.27
C SER A 220 -8.68 -1.48 14.89
N TYR A 221 -8.36 -1.54 16.19
CA TYR A 221 -7.94 -0.42 17.03
C TYR A 221 -6.70 -0.79 17.83
N GLY A 222 -6.01 0.23 18.34
CA GLY A 222 -4.98 0.16 19.35
C GLY A 222 -5.11 1.29 20.37
N TYR A 223 -4.30 1.25 21.43
CA TYR A 223 -4.17 2.35 22.39
C TYR A 223 -2.73 2.86 22.39
N ASP A 224 -2.57 4.18 22.42
CA ASP A 224 -1.26 4.79 22.58
C ASP A 224 -0.79 4.79 24.05
N ALA A 225 0.41 5.33 24.31
CA ALA A 225 0.98 5.42 25.66
C ALA A 225 0.14 6.27 26.62
N ASN A 226 -0.76 7.13 26.12
CA ASN A 226 -1.66 7.96 26.90
C ASN A 226 -3.08 7.39 26.97
N HIS A 227 -3.28 6.13 26.59
CA HIS A 227 -4.58 5.46 26.50
C HIS A 227 -5.56 6.12 25.50
N ILE A 228 -5.05 6.80 24.47
CA ILE A 228 -5.86 7.29 23.37
C ILE A 228 -6.14 6.12 22.42
N LYS A 229 -7.42 5.79 22.24
CA LYS A 229 -7.86 4.77 21.28
C LYS A 229 -7.70 5.30 19.86
N PHE A 230 -6.92 4.62 19.03
CA PHE A 230 -6.72 4.98 17.62
C PHE A 230 -7.14 3.85 16.68
N ILE A 231 -7.45 4.20 15.44
CA ILE A 231 -7.74 3.23 14.37
C ILE A 231 -6.42 2.59 13.93
N ALA A 232 -6.30 1.26 14.12
CA ALA A 232 -5.12 0.50 13.73
C ALA A 232 -5.20 -0.06 12.31
N SER A 233 -6.42 -0.33 11.81
CA SER A 233 -6.67 -0.71 10.42
C SER A 233 -8.06 -0.27 9.97
N TYR A 234 -8.19 0.00 8.68
CA TYR A 234 -9.46 0.34 8.04
C TYR A 234 -9.54 -0.20 6.62
N GLU A 235 -10.74 -0.19 6.07
CA GLU A 235 -11.00 -0.35 4.64
C GLU A 235 -12.10 0.61 4.18
N HIS A 236 -12.09 0.92 2.89
CA HIS A 236 -13.17 1.68 2.25
C HIS A 236 -14.34 0.74 1.88
N ASN A 237 -15.57 1.14 2.15
CA ASN A 237 -16.75 0.28 1.95
C ASN A 237 -17.01 -0.06 0.47
N ARG A 238 -16.73 0.86 -0.45
CA ARG A 238 -16.96 0.69 -1.89
C ARG A 238 -15.69 0.34 -2.66
N TYR A 239 -14.65 1.14 -2.51
CA TYR A 239 -13.40 1.00 -3.27
C TYR A 239 -12.43 0.02 -2.61
N PRO A 240 -11.48 -0.55 -3.36
CA PRO A 240 -10.45 -1.43 -2.83
C PRO A 240 -9.30 -0.64 -2.18
N PHE A 241 -9.62 0.22 -1.21
CA PHE A 241 -8.65 1.03 -0.47
C PHE A 241 -8.56 0.56 0.97
N TYR A 242 -7.35 0.31 1.42
CA TYR A 242 -7.04 -0.34 2.68
C TYR A 242 -5.86 0.34 3.38
N GLY A 243 -5.71 0.09 4.68
CA GLY A 243 -4.52 0.54 5.36
C GLY A 243 -4.37 0.04 6.78
N VAL A 244 -3.14 0.13 7.28
CA VAL A 244 -2.75 -0.19 8.66
C VAL A 244 -1.86 0.93 9.24
N GLN A 245 -2.09 1.30 10.51
CA GLN A 245 -1.32 2.32 11.20
C GLN A 245 0.06 1.81 11.62
N PHE A 246 0.18 0.54 11.97
CA PHE A 246 1.42 -0.13 12.36
C PHE A 246 2.25 -0.57 11.14
N HIS A 247 3.43 -1.13 11.39
CA HIS A 247 4.42 -1.50 10.38
C HIS A 247 4.57 -3.03 10.25
N PRO A 248 3.82 -3.70 9.35
CA PRO A 248 3.93 -5.15 9.16
C PRO A 248 5.33 -5.60 8.69
N GLU A 249 6.03 -4.75 7.93
CA GLU A 249 7.32 -5.05 7.32
C GLU A 249 8.48 -5.10 8.33
N LYS A 250 8.36 -4.40 9.47
CA LYS A 250 9.49 -4.19 10.39
C LYS A 250 10.02 -5.49 10.98
N GLY A 251 9.14 -6.37 11.42
CA GLY A 251 9.53 -7.63 12.05
C GLY A 251 10.33 -8.57 11.13
N SER A 252 10.12 -8.47 9.81
CA SER A 252 10.80 -9.32 8.83
C SER A 252 12.10 -8.70 8.28
N PHE A 253 12.18 -7.36 8.15
CA PHE A 253 13.21 -6.74 7.32
C PHE A 253 14.01 -5.62 7.98
N GLU A 254 13.69 -5.21 9.22
CA GLU A 254 14.41 -4.14 9.91
C GLU A 254 15.06 -4.65 11.20
N TRP A 255 16.39 -4.60 11.27
CA TRP A 255 17.21 -5.27 12.31
C TRP A 255 17.94 -4.30 13.23
N LYS A 256 17.50 -3.04 13.34
CA LYS A 256 18.17 -2.03 14.18
C LYS A 256 18.05 -2.38 15.65
N ARG A 257 19.19 -2.69 16.31
CA ARG A 257 19.25 -3.14 17.71
C ARG A 257 18.65 -2.15 18.73
N SER A 258 18.65 -0.85 18.42
CA SER A 258 18.03 0.19 19.29
C SER A 258 16.50 0.23 19.17
N LYS A 259 15.90 -0.56 18.29
CA LYS A 259 14.46 -0.68 18.08
C LYS A 259 13.99 -2.07 18.51
N ARG A 260 12.86 -2.12 19.20
CA ARG A 260 12.27 -3.38 19.68
C ARG A 260 11.26 -3.90 18.67
N TYR A 261 11.70 -4.17 17.43
CA TYR A 261 10.81 -4.78 16.44
C TYR A 261 10.47 -6.23 16.83
N PRO A 262 9.24 -6.69 16.60
CA PRO A 262 8.81 -8.04 16.98
C PRO A 262 9.29 -9.06 15.95
N HIS A 263 10.39 -9.77 16.24
CA HIS A 263 11.02 -10.76 15.35
C HIS A 263 10.59 -12.20 15.62
N SER A 264 9.57 -12.43 16.46
CA SER A 264 9.09 -13.78 16.72
C SER A 264 8.48 -14.41 15.44
N MET A 265 8.50 -15.74 15.36
CA MET A 265 7.85 -16.45 14.24
C MET A 265 6.36 -16.12 14.15
N ASN A 266 5.68 -15.93 15.29
CA ASN A 266 4.29 -15.51 15.33
C ASN A 266 4.12 -14.11 14.73
N SER A 267 5.00 -13.16 15.08
CA SER A 267 4.97 -11.82 14.48
C SER A 267 5.17 -11.86 12.98
N ILE A 268 6.16 -12.61 12.49
CA ILE A 268 6.43 -12.73 11.06
C ILE A 268 5.22 -13.35 10.34
N LYS A 269 4.65 -14.43 10.88
CA LYS A 269 3.48 -15.12 10.34
C LYS A 269 2.26 -14.20 10.28
N ALA A 270 1.98 -13.49 11.38
CA ALA A 270 0.81 -12.64 11.50
C ALA A 270 0.89 -11.38 10.62
N ASN A 271 2.04 -10.71 10.61
CA ASN A 271 2.21 -9.48 9.83
C ASN A 271 2.24 -9.73 8.32
N ARG A 272 2.62 -10.92 7.89
CA ARG A 272 2.56 -11.32 6.49
C ARG A 272 1.14 -11.25 5.91
N HIS A 273 0.11 -11.48 6.72
CA HIS A 273 -1.30 -11.45 6.31
C HIS A 273 -1.66 -10.18 5.54
N PHE A 274 -1.19 -9.01 5.96
CA PHE A 274 -1.60 -7.73 5.40
C PHE A 274 -1.11 -7.54 3.96
N MET A 275 0.14 -7.88 3.68
CA MET A 275 0.68 -7.75 2.33
C MET A 275 0.24 -8.90 1.42
N ASP A 276 0.10 -10.13 1.93
CA ASP A 276 -0.49 -11.25 1.18
C ASP A 276 -1.93 -10.92 0.75
N PHE A 277 -2.72 -10.30 1.65
CA PHE A 277 -4.05 -9.79 1.32
C PHE A 277 -3.99 -8.73 0.20
N PHE A 278 -3.15 -7.70 0.34
CA PHE A 278 -3.06 -6.63 -0.64
C PHE A 278 -2.61 -7.12 -2.01
N VAL A 279 -1.61 -8.00 -2.07
CA VAL A 279 -1.17 -8.63 -3.33
C VAL A 279 -2.30 -9.44 -3.96
N THR A 280 -3.10 -10.15 -3.14
CA THR A 280 -4.29 -10.87 -3.62
C THR A 280 -5.33 -9.93 -4.23
N GLU A 281 -5.55 -8.76 -3.63
CA GLU A 281 -6.39 -7.72 -4.21
C GLU A 281 -5.82 -7.18 -5.54
N CYS A 282 -4.50 -6.96 -5.62
CA CYS A 282 -3.83 -6.50 -6.83
C CYS A 282 -3.94 -7.50 -8.00
N ARG A 283 -4.02 -8.80 -7.72
CA ARG A 283 -4.21 -9.84 -8.75
C ARG A 283 -5.54 -9.74 -9.49
N LYS A 284 -6.49 -8.96 -9.00
CA LYS A 284 -7.79 -8.70 -9.66
C LYS A 284 -7.71 -7.63 -10.73
N SER A 285 -6.63 -6.82 -10.76
CA SER A 285 -6.36 -5.84 -11.82
C SER A 285 -5.68 -6.52 -13.02
N THR A 286 -6.11 -6.12 -14.22
CA THR A 286 -5.61 -6.68 -15.49
C THR A 286 -4.62 -5.77 -16.20
N HIS A 287 -4.20 -4.68 -15.56
CA HIS A 287 -3.22 -3.78 -16.13
C HIS A 287 -1.88 -4.50 -16.36
N SER A 288 -1.18 -4.11 -17.42
CA SER A 288 0.12 -4.68 -17.76
C SER A 288 0.93 -3.72 -18.63
N PHE A 289 2.24 -3.83 -18.59
CA PHE A 289 3.12 -3.19 -19.56
C PHE A 289 2.86 -3.73 -20.96
N SER A 290 3.15 -2.93 -21.99
CA SER A 290 2.90 -3.30 -23.38
C SER A 290 3.77 -4.47 -23.86
N ASN A 291 4.94 -4.66 -23.21
CA ASN A 291 5.88 -5.73 -23.50
C ASN A 291 6.86 -5.94 -22.33
N GLU A 292 7.53 -7.09 -22.33
CA GLU A 292 8.49 -7.48 -21.28
C GLU A 292 9.69 -6.53 -21.15
N ARG A 293 10.13 -5.94 -22.26
CA ARG A 293 11.24 -4.98 -22.24
C ARG A 293 10.85 -3.72 -21.43
N GLU A 294 9.71 -3.14 -21.74
CA GLU A 294 9.18 -1.97 -21.02
C GLU A 294 8.97 -2.30 -19.54
N GLU A 295 8.40 -3.50 -19.23
CA GLU A 295 8.25 -3.99 -17.87
C GLU A 295 9.59 -4.01 -17.15
N ASN A 296 10.61 -4.67 -17.70
CA ASN A 296 11.93 -4.82 -17.09
C ASN A 296 12.65 -3.48 -16.89
N GLU A 297 12.48 -2.51 -17.80
CA GLU A 297 13.07 -1.18 -17.70
C GLU A 297 12.45 -0.34 -16.54
N ASN A 298 11.27 -0.70 -16.06
CA ASN A 298 10.57 0.03 -14.99
C ASN A 298 10.70 -0.63 -13.61
N LEU A 299 11.10 -1.90 -13.51
CA LEU A 299 11.19 -2.59 -12.23
C LEU A 299 12.25 -2.00 -11.29
N ILE A 300 12.01 -2.14 -9.99
CA ILE A 300 12.92 -1.71 -8.92
C ILE A 300 14.33 -2.31 -9.04
N TYR A 301 14.48 -3.42 -9.75
CA TYR A 301 15.76 -4.12 -9.97
C TYR A 301 16.80 -3.29 -10.73
N ASN A 302 16.38 -2.20 -11.37
CA ASN A 302 17.29 -1.25 -12.02
C ASN A 302 17.99 -0.31 -11.02
N TYR A 303 17.62 -0.34 -9.76
CA TYR A 303 18.18 0.51 -8.72
C TYR A 303 18.90 -0.33 -7.65
N PRO A 304 20.10 0.10 -7.20
CA PRO A 304 20.78 -0.60 -6.11
C PRO A 304 20.12 -0.33 -4.77
N ALA A 305 19.96 -1.37 -3.95
CA ALA A 305 19.62 -1.22 -2.55
C ALA A 305 20.85 -0.76 -1.77
N VAL A 306 20.83 0.46 -1.23
CA VAL A 306 21.94 1.07 -0.50
C VAL A 306 21.83 0.75 0.99
N PRO A 307 22.88 0.19 1.65
CA PRO A 307 22.89 -0.06 3.09
C PRO A 307 22.94 1.26 3.88
N THR A 308 21.80 1.71 4.40
CA THR A 308 21.68 2.96 5.16
C THR A 308 21.71 2.76 6.67
N GLY A 309 21.39 1.55 7.15
CA GLY A 309 21.40 1.21 8.58
C GLY A 309 22.77 1.33 9.23
N ILE A 310 23.84 0.99 8.52
CA ILE A 310 25.24 1.16 8.98
C ILE A 310 25.62 2.63 9.20
N LEU A 311 24.93 3.54 8.51
CA LEU A 311 25.10 4.98 8.69
C LEU A 311 24.18 5.54 9.78
N GLY A 312 23.40 4.72 10.48
CA GLY A 312 22.52 5.10 11.57
C GLY A 312 21.08 5.43 11.17
N SER A 313 20.68 5.22 9.90
CA SER A 313 19.31 5.40 9.43
C SER A 313 18.30 4.54 10.22
N ALA A 314 17.03 4.95 10.19
CA ALA A 314 15.93 4.14 10.68
C ALA A 314 15.67 2.90 9.83
N HIS A 315 16.06 2.93 8.56
CA HIS A 315 15.92 1.86 7.60
C HIS A 315 17.24 1.15 7.36
N HIS A 316 17.21 -0.17 7.26
CA HIS A 316 18.40 -1.00 7.04
C HIS A 316 19.00 -0.77 5.66
N GLN A 317 18.14 -0.67 4.64
CA GLN A 317 18.49 -0.38 3.25
C GLN A 317 17.44 0.54 2.63
N CYS A 318 17.86 1.37 1.67
CA CYS A 318 16.98 2.24 0.90
C CYS A 318 17.34 2.18 -0.59
N TYR A 319 16.33 2.34 -1.43
CA TYR A 319 16.48 2.69 -2.84
C TYR A 319 16.38 4.22 -2.96
N PHE A 320 17.29 4.82 -3.73
CA PHE A 320 17.31 6.27 -3.95
C PHE A 320 17.06 6.61 -5.41
N PHE A 321 16.41 7.74 -5.65
CA PHE A 321 16.02 8.17 -6.99
C PHE A 321 16.46 9.61 -7.25
N GLU A 322 17.01 9.83 -8.47
CA GLU A 322 17.37 11.13 -8.98
C GLU A 322 16.18 11.83 -9.69
N PRO A 323 16.20 13.17 -9.88
CA PRO A 323 15.06 13.91 -10.46
C PRO A 323 14.66 13.44 -11.87
N ARG A 324 15.60 12.88 -12.64
CA ARG A 324 15.40 12.51 -14.04
C ARG A 324 15.19 11.03 -14.31
N GLY A 325 15.04 10.20 -13.28
CA GLY A 325 14.81 8.76 -13.48
C GLY A 325 15.93 8.10 -14.31
N PHE A 326 17.19 8.50 -14.09
CA PHE A 326 18.32 7.96 -14.84
C PHE A 326 18.50 6.49 -14.42
N VAL A 327 18.09 5.57 -15.30
CA VAL A 327 18.56 4.20 -15.27
C VAL A 327 20.08 4.27 -15.51
N SER A 328 20.86 4.11 -14.46
CA SER A 328 22.30 3.93 -14.58
C SER A 328 22.55 2.70 -15.44
N ARG A 329 22.95 2.89 -16.70
CA ARG A 329 23.34 1.81 -17.64
C ARG A 329 24.57 1.02 -17.18
N ARG A 330 24.92 1.03 -15.88
CA ARG A 330 26.15 0.39 -15.37
C ARG A 330 26.10 -1.13 -15.21
N PHE A 331 24.96 -1.79 -15.44
CA PHE A 331 24.87 -3.24 -15.32
C PHE A 331 24.05 -3.88 -16.44
N MET A 332 24.37 -3.60 -17.70
CA MET A 332 24.12 -4.57 -18.75
C MET A 332 25.42 -5.34 -18.96
N PRO A 333 25.50 -6.65 -18.67
CA PRO A 333 26.56 -7.46 -19.22
C PRO A 333 26.43 -7.35 -20.74
N SER A 334 27.53 -6.99 -21.41
CA SER A 334 27.61 -7.06 -22.86
C SER A 334 27.12 -8.43 -23.30
N ALA A 335 26.05 -8.45 -24.13
CA ALA A 335 25.70 -9.64 -24.85
C ALA A 335 26.91 -10.04 -25.71
N GLY A 336 27.65 -10.97 -25.21
CA GLY A 336 28.87 -11.51 -25.82
C GLY A 336 28.76 -13.00 -25.93
N ALA A 337 28.65 -13.42 -27.19
CA ALA A 337 28.88 -14.74 -27.80
C ALA A 337 28.07 -15.93 -27.26
#